data_beed1c766ec5249f1da90982b40d4468
#
_entry.id   beed1c766ec5249f1da90982b40d4468
#
_cell.length_a   1.000
_cell.length_b   1.000
_cell.length_c   1.000
_cell.angle_alpha   90.00
_cell.angle_beta   90.00
_cell.angle_gamma   90.00
#
_symmetry.space_group_name_H-M   'P 1'
#
loop_
_entity.id
_entity.type
_entity.pdbx_description
1 polymer ?
#
loop_
_entity_poly.entity_id
_entity_poly.type
_entity_poly.pdbx_seq_one_letter_code
_entity_poly.pdbx_strand_id
1 'polypeptide(L)'
;MPDLDDKYSEFSREIGNDEPTQDNAAGAEKEPQPDFSDNADLYAVLCVRKTASTDEIKSAYRRLAKEYHPDVSSDADADEKFKKIQHAYEILFDEVQRAMYDLGGDSMAGLSYEQRLKSVFQGRIVRKDLTKKIKEGANVPVYVLEFLLGQYCSSDDPAIIETGVETVKKILSDNFVRPDEAQKILSLLKMNGSHTIIDMVTVHLDMRKDVYLAEFSNLGVKDIPIEDEYPQKYDRLLCGGIWCIVQLSYEFIEEDKKSAPIRINRVTPIQMPHVDLDEIRQGRKAFSKEEWLGLMLRSAGYEPESLTYREQWLLLTRMIPLVENNFNLCELGPRSTGKSHIYKEISPNSILVSGGQTTVANLFYNMGRKTVGLVGLWDCVAFDEVAGI
;
A
#
# COMPACT_ATOMS: atom_id res chain seq x y z
N MET A 1 26.30 -5.46 19.83
CA MET A 1 26.25 -4.01 20.02
C MET A 1 27.70 -3.56 20.14
N PRO A 2 28.25 -2.78 19.24
CA PRO A 2 29.54 -2.14 19.45
C PRO A 2 29.33 -1.01 20.46
N ASP A 3 30.28 -0.90 21.35
CA ASP A 3 30.29 -0.02 22.52
C ASP A 3 30.16 1.46 22.10
N LEU A 4 29.25 2.18 22.71
CA LEU A 4 29.02 3.61 22.44
C LEU A 4 30.28 4.44 22.75
N ASP A 5 31.11 4.01 23.70
CA ASP A 5 32.34 4.70 24.09
C ASP A 5 33.43 4.73 23.01
N ASP A 6 33.48 3.72 22.10
CA ASP A 6 34.45 3.71 21.00
C ASP A 6 34.12 4.72 19.90
N LYS A 7 32.85 4.99 19.63
CA LYS A 7 32.43 6.05 18.69
C LYS A 7 32.75 7.46 19.20
N TYR A 8 32.71 7.65 20.49
CA TYR A 8 33.00 8.97 21.11
C TYR A 8 34.50 9.27 21.12
N SER A 9 35.36 8.27 21.22
CA SER A 9 36.82 8.45 21.23
C SER A 9 37.39 8.80 19.86
N GLU A 10 36.79 8.31 18.78
CA GLU A 10 37.12 8.70 17.40
C GLU A 10 36.66 10.12 17.07
N PHE A 11 35.48 10.51 17.55
CA PHE A 11 34.88 11.82 17.32
C PHE A 11 35.64 12.94 18.04
N SER A 12 36.15 12.68 19.25
CA SER A 12 36.97 13.66 20.00
C SER A 12 38.35 13.94 19.35
N ARG A 13 38.84 13.05 18.49
CA ARG A 13 40.10 13.25 17.76
C ARG A 13 39.98 14.10 16.50
N GLU A 14 38.77 14.16 15.89
CA GLU A 14 38.53 14.98 14.69
C GLU A 14 38.31 16.47 14.97
N ILE A 15 38.01 16.88 16.22
CA ILE A 15 37.72 18.27 16.60
C ILE A 15 38.96 19.16 16.62
N GLY A 16 40.18 18.61 16.46
CA GLY A 16 41.43 19.30 16.75
C GLY A 16 42.03 20.20 15.66
N ASN A 17 41.62 20.17 14.41
CA ASN A 17 42.33 20.84 13.33
C ASN A 17 41.45 21.46 12.26
N ASP A 18 40.79 22.61 12.57
CA ASP A 18 40.37 23.53 11.51
C ASP A 18 40.41 24.96 12.03
N GLU A 19 41.36 25.80 11.52
CA GLU A 19 41.43 27.22 11.73
C GLU A 19 40.30 27.97 11.00
N PRO A 20 39.74 29.05 11.59
CA PRO A 20 38.62 29.76 10.98
C PRO A 20 39.08 30.68 9.85
N THR A 21 38.57 30.50 8.64
CA THR A 21 38.63 31.52 7.58
C THR A 21 37.73 32.69 7.92
N GLN A 22 38.35 33.83 8.11
CA GLN A 22 37.69 35.16 8.13
C GLN A 22 37.17 35.46 6.73
N ASP A 23 35.85 35.71 6.59
CA ASP A 23 35.38 36.84 5.79
C ASP A 23 33.86 37.08 5.94
N ASN A 24 33.54 38.37 6.07
CA ASN A 24 32.30 39.11 5.89
C ASN A 24 31.45 39.44 7.11
N ALA A 25 31.86 40.62 7.67
CA ALA A 25 30.98 41.46 8.47
C ALA A 25 30.04 42.26 7.57
N ALA A 26 28.75 41.99 7.62
CA ALA A 26 27.68 42.94 7.31
C ALA A 26 26.34 42.45 7.87
N GLY A 27 25.78 43.19 8.86
CA GLY A 27 24.40 43.03 9.34
C GLY A 27 24.26 42.12 10.55
N ALA A 28 24.45 42.66 11.75
CA ALA A 28 24.16 41.96 13.00
C ALA A 28 22.65 41.80 13.20
N GLU A 29 22.03 40.84 12.54
CA GLU A 29 20.85 40.17 13.08
C GLU A 29 21.33 39.34 14.27
N LYS A 30 20.73 39.51 15.45
CA LYS A 30 21.04 38.69 16.62
C LYS A 30 20.93 37.22 16.19
N GLU A 31 22.03 36.48 16.31
CA GLU A 31 21.99 35.01 16.08
C GLU A 31 20.84 34.42 16.91
N PRO A 32 20.01 33.58 16.32
CA PRO A 32 18.94 32.93 17.05
C PRO A 32 19.52 32.16 18.25
N GLN A 33 19.01 32.43 19.44
CA GLN A 33 19.44 31.73 20.66
C GLN A 33 18.73 30.37 20.75
N PRO A 34 19.42 29.32 21.24
CA PRO A 34 18.82 28.00 21.41
C PRO A 34 17.66 28.05 22.39
N ASP A 35 16.55 27.38 22.06
CA ASP A 35 15.41 27.21 22.95
C ASP A 35 15.56 25.90 23.71
N PHE A 36 15.75 25.98 25.03
CA PHE A 36 15.88 24.82 25.92
C PHE A 36 14.64 24.56 26.76
N SER A 37 13.47 25.08 26.39
CA SER A 37 12.21 24.73 27.06
C SER A 37 11.91 23.24 26.97
N ASP A 38 11.07 22.71 27.87
CA ASP A 38 10.80 21.27 27.95
C ASP A 38 10.06 20.70 26.72
N ASN A 39 9.41 21.58 25.94
CA ASN A 39 8.72 21.20 24.69
C ASN A 39 9.32 21.94 23.47
N ALA A 40 10.61 22.31 23.50
CA ALA A 40 11.24 22.99 22.39
C ALA A 40 11.30 22.12 21.13
N ASP A 41 11.03 22.71 19.98
CA ASP A 41 11.27 22.09 18.68
C ASP A 41 12.78 21.79 18.53
N LEU A 42 13.18 20.57 18.17
CA LEU A 42 14.58 20.16 18.05
C LEU A 42 15.37 21.07 17.08
N TYR A 43 14.72 21.62 16.06
CA TYR A 43 15.33 22.63 15.20
C TYR A 43 15.64 23.93 15.93
N ALA A 44 14.78 24.34 16.86
CA ALA A 44 15.00 25.51 17.68
C ALA A 44 16.11 25.28 18.73
N VAL A 45 16.23 24.05 19.26
CA VAL A 45 17.34 23.66 20.15
C VAL A 45 18.69 23.83 19.44
N LEU A 46 18.80 23.44 18.16
CA LEU A 46 20.03 23.60 17.37
C LEU A 46 20.15 24.95 16.68
N CYS A 47 19.18 25.86 16.79
CA CYS A 47 19.14 27.12 16.08
C CYS A 47 19.24 26.98 14.56
N VAL A 48 18.60 25.98 13.98
CA VAL A 48 18.57 25.73 12.54
C VAL A 48 17.15 25.79 11.98
N ARG A 49 17.02 26.00 10.69
CA ARG A 49 15.71 25.98 10.01
C ARG A 49 15.25 24.53 9.77
N LYS A 50 13.95 24.30 9.66
CA LYS A 50 13.39 22.98 9.29
C LYS A 50 13.86 22.49 7.91
N THR A 51 14.38 23.39 7.07
CA THR A 51 14.97 23.10 5.76
C THR A 51 16.48 22.94 5.77
N ALA A 52 17.12 22.98 6.97
CA ALA A 52 18.57 22.90 7.09
C ALA A 52 19.13 21.58 6.51
N SER A 53 20.25 21.69 5.84
CA SER A 53 21.00 20.53 5.35
C SER A 53 21.66 19.76 6.51
N THR A 54 22.05 18.51 6.27
CA THR A 54 22.79 17.69 7.25
C THR A 54 24.10 18.35 7.67
N ASP A 55 24.77 19.05 6.76
CA ASP A 55 26.01 19.80 7.06
C ASP A 55 25.76 21.01 7.95
N GLU A 56 24.66 21.73 7.75
CA GLU A 56 24.25 22.85 8.61
C GLU A 56 23.89 22.36 10.01
N ILE A 57 23.19 21.24 10.14
CA ILE A 57 22.88 20.59 11.42
C ILE A 57 24.16 20.19 12.16
N LYS A 58 25.10 19.56 11.45
CA LYS A 58 26.40 19.15 12.01
C LYS A 58 27.23 20.34 12.48
N SER A 59 27.24 21.43 11.71
CA SER A 59 27.92 22.66 12.05
C SER A 59 27.32 23.36 13.27
N ALA A 60 26.00 23.42 13.35
CA ALA A 60 25.27 23.98 14.49
C ALA A 60 25.54 23.17 15.77
N TYR A 61 25.49 21.83 15.68
CA TYR A 61 25.84 20.97 16.80
C TYR A 61 27.25 21.22 17.31
N ARG A 62 28.28 21.27 16.43
CA ARG A 62 29.66 21.51 16.82
C ARG A 62 29.85 22.86 17.54
N ARG A 63 29.15 23.89 17.06
CA ARG A 63 29.18 25.23 17.70
C ARG A 63 28.57 25.17 19.10
N LEU A 64 27.36 24.62 19.23
CA LEU A 64 26.62 24.57 20.50
C LEU A 64 27.29 23.59 21.49
N ALA A 65 27.78 22.44 21.02
CA ALA A 65 28.51 21.49 21.85
C ALA A 65 29.78 22.10 22.48
N LYS A 66 30.48 22.98 21.77
CA LYS A 66 31.65 23.72 22.31
C LYS A 66 31.23 24.78 23.32
N GLU A 67 30.10 25.46 23.10
CA GLU A 67 29.58 26.53 23.96
C GLU A 67 29.01 25.98 25.27
N TYR A 68 28.27 24.87 25.22
CA TYR A 68 27.57 24.27 26.37
C TYR A 68 28.25 23.04 26.95
N HIS A 69 29.54 22.79 26.62
CA HIS A 69 30.25 21.64 27.17
C HIS A 69 30.40 21.75 28.68
N PRO A 70 30.09 20.68 29.46
CA PRO A 70 30.13 20.72 30.93
C PRO A 70 31.48 21.16 31.51
N ASP A 71 32.59 20.85 30.83
CA ASP A 71 33.95 21.18 31.28
C ASP A 71 34.35 22.65 30.97
N VAL A 72 33.63 23.32 30.08
CA VAL A 72 34.00 24.65 29.56
C VAL A 72 33.00 25.73 29.96
N SER A 73 31.73 25.36 30.07
CA SER A 73 30.63 26.30 30.40
C SER A 73 30.53 26.51 31.91
N SER A 74 30.41 27.78 32.31
CA SER A 74 30.16 28.18 33.69
C SER A 74 28.66 28.25 34.04
N ASP A 75 27.78 27.82 33.12
CA ASP A 75 26.34 27.82 33.31
C ASP A 75 25.93 26.66 34.25
N ALA A 76 25.08 26.95 35.24
CA ALA A 76 24.63 25.93 36.22
C ALA A 76 23.85 24.78 35.56
N ASP A 77 23.20 25.05 34.41
CA ASP A 77 22.36 24.11 33.68
C ASP A 77 23.06 23.57 32.40
N ALA A 78 24.39 23.72 32.29
CA ALA A 78 25.14 23.32 31.07
C ALA A 78 24.97 21.84 30.74
N ASP A 79 24.96 20.95 31.74
CA ASP A 79 24.79 19.52 31.54
C ASP A 79 23.40 19.16 30.93
N GLU A 80 22.33 19.81 31.41
CA GLU A 80 20.99 19.59 30.87
C GLU A 80 20.85 20.16 29.46
N LYS A 81 21.40 21.35 29.20
CA LYS A 81 21.40 21.98 27.88
C LYS A 81 22.20 21.15 26.88
N PHE A 82 23.36 20.65 27.29
CA PHE A 82 24.19 19.79 26.46
C PHE A 82 23.47 18.49 26.08
N LYS A 83 22.78 17.84 27.01
CA LYS A 83 21.95 16.66 26.73
C LYS A 83 20.83 16.95 25.73
N LYS A 84 20.15 18.10 25.84
CA LYS A 84 19.13 18.53 24.85
C LYS A 84 19.73 18.76 23.47
N ILE A 85 20.90 19.38 23.38
CA ILE A 85 21.64 19.60 22.12
C ILE A 85 22.05 18.27 21.49
N GLN A 86 22.57 17.33 22.28
CA GLN A 86 22.97 16.01 21.82
C GLN A 86 21.76 15.22 21.30
N HIS A 87 20.68 15.19 22.04
CA HIS A 87 19.43 14.54 21.63
C HIS A 87 18.88 15.11 20.32
N ALA A 88 18.85 16.45 20.19
CA ALA A 88 18.42 17.10 18.95
C ALA A 88 19.30 16.75 17.75
N TYR A 89 20.62 16.66 17.96
CA TYR A 89 21.54 16.25 16.90
C TYR A 89 21.35 14.80 16.49
N GLU A 90 21.23 13.87 17.42
CA GLU A 90 21.02 12.43 17.15
C GLU A 90 19.79 12.19 16.27
N ILE A 91 18.70 12.92 16.53
CA ILE A 91 17.47 12.80 15.76
C ILE A 91 17.57 13.51 14.41
N LEU A 92 18.04 14.75 14.38
CA LEU A 92 17.99 15.57 13.17
C LEU A 92 19.11 15.25 12.16
N PHE A 93 20.20 14.61 12.59
CA PHE A 93 21.30 14.22 11.73
C PHE A 93 20.99 12.98 10.89
N ASP A 94 20.24 12.03 11.45
CA ASP A 94 19.78 10.84 10.73
C ASP A 94 18.54 11.17 9.89
N GLU A 95 18.60 10.94 8.57
CA GLU A 95 17.52 11.31 7.65
C GLU A 95 16.18 10.63 7.99
N VAL A 96 16.23 9.39 8.49
CA VAL A 96 15.02 8.63 8.85
C VAL A 96 14.43 9.15 10.16
N GLN A 97 15.27 9.35 11.18
CA GLN A 97 14.83 9.88 12.48
C GLN A 97 14.28 11.29 12.34
N ARG A 98 14.94 12.14 11.53
CA ARG A 98 14.47 13.48 11.21
C ARG A 98 13.10 13.48 10.53
N ALA A 99 12.93 12.62 9.52
CA ALA A 99 11.64 12.49 8.83
C ALA A 99 10.53 12.01 9.78
N MET A 100 10.86 11.13 10.73
CA MET A 100 9.92 10.67 11.75
C MET A 100 9.56 11.79 12.74
N TYR A 101 10.54 12.56 13.16
CA TYR A 101 10.31 13.72 14.00
C TYR A 101 9.40 14.75 13.29
N ASP A 102 9.64 15.00 12.01
CA ASP A 102 8.81 15.90 11.18
C ASP A 102 7.36 15.38 11.01
N LEU A 103 7.14 14.07 11.08
CA LEU A 103 5.80 13.46 10.97
C LEU A 103 5.01 13.44 12.27
N GLY A 104 5.66 13.32 13.40
CA GLY A 104 4.94 13.12 14.68
C GLY A 104 5.68 13.59 15.94
N GLY A 105 6.76 14.36 15.81
CA GLY A 105 7.55 14.86 16.93
C GLY A 105 8.38 13.76 17.63
N ASP A 106 8.85 14.04 18.84
CA ASP A 106 9.68 13.12 19.62
C ASP A 106 9.03 11.75 19.89
N SER A 107 7.71 11.68 19.88
CA SER A 107 6.99 10.41 20.08
C SER A 107 7.22 9.39 18.95
N MET A 108 7.61 9.84 17.75
CA MET A 108 7.93 8.96 16.62
C MET A 108 9.42 8.63 16.53
N ALA A 109 10.27 9.44 17.13
CA ALA A 109 11.71 9.20 17.16
C ALA A 109 12.03 8.02 18.08
N GLY A 110 12.93 7.12 17.64
CA GLY A 110 13.31 5.94 18.41
C GLY A 110 12.37 4.74 18.31
N LEU A 111 11.27 4.81 17.54
CA LEU A 111 10.40 3.67 17.30
C LEU A 111 11.11 2.58 16.49
N SER A 112 10.86 1.32 16.85
CA SER A 112 11.30 0.18 16.04
C SER A 112 10.62 0.18 14.66
N TYR A 113 11.18 -0.55 13.68
CA TYR A 113 10.59 -0.71 12.35
C TYR A 113 9.10 -1.10 12.40
N GLU A 114 8.75 -2.07 13.23
CA GLU A 114 7.37 -2.54 13.41
C GLU A 114 6.44 -1.46 13.96
N GLN A 115 6.92 -0.71 14.95
CA GLN A 115 6.15 0.39 15.56
C GLN A 115 5.94 1.52 14.56
N ARG A 116 6.97 1.88 13.79
CA ARG A 116 6.89 2.87 12.71
C ARG A 116 5.87 2.46 11.65
N LEU A 117 5.96 1.21 11.20
CA LEU A 117 5.05 0.66 10.20
C LEU A 117 3.59 0.80 10.65
N LYS A 118 3.29 0.43 11.90
CA LYS A 118 1.95 0.52 12.49
C LYS A 118 1.48 1.97 12.63
N SER A 119 2.37 2.88 13.02
CA SER A 119 2.02 4.30 13.19
C SER A 119 1.76 5.00 11.86
N VAL A 120 2.64 4.78 10.87
CA VAL A 120 2.57 5.45 9.56
C VAL A 120 1.42 4.90 8.70
N PHE A 121 1.20 3.58 8.72
CA PHE A 121 0.19 2.91 7.90
C PHE A 121 -0.95 2.28 8.72
N GLN A 122 -1.39 2.97 9.75
CA GLN A 122 -2.49 2.51 10.61
C GLN A 122 -3.74 2.13 9.80
N GLY A 123 -4.27 0.92 10.06
CA GLY A 123 -5.46 0.42 9.38
C GLY A 123 -5.25 -0.04 7.93
N ARG A 124 -4.01 0.00 7.41
CA ARG A 124 -3.67 -0.43 6.05
C ARG A 124 -2.75 -1.65 5.99
N ILE A 125 -2.38 -2.18 7.15
CA ILE A 125 -1.49 -3.34 7.26
C ILE A 125 -2.32 -4.61 7.20
N VAL A 126 -1.93 -5.52 6.29
CA VAL A 126 -2.58 -6.82 6.12
C VAL A 126 -1.64 -7.96 6.54
N ARG A 127 -2.16 -8.90 7.31
CA ARG A 127 -1.47 -10.11 7.74
C ARG A 127 -1.40 -11.13 6.60
N LYS A 128 -0.32 -11.08 5.82
CA LYS A 128 -0.09 -11.98 4.67
C LYS A 128 0.04 -13.46 5.05
N ASP A 129 0.48 -13.76 6.26
CA ASP A 129 0.57 -15.12 6.80
C ASP A 129 -0.81 -15.78 6.94
N LEU A 130 -1.87 -14.98 7.15
CA LEU A 130 -3.24 -15.49 7.27
C LEU A 130 -3.87 -15.82 5.91
N THR A 131 -3.42 -15.19 4.82
CA THR A 131 -3.96 -15.48 3.48
C THR A 131 -3.75 -16.94 3.09
N LYS A 132 -2.61 -17.53 3.44
CA LYS A 132 -2.33 -18.95 3.20
C LYS A 132 -3.29 -19.87 3.93
N LYS A 133 -3.65 -19.55 5.18
CA LYS A 133 -4.58 -20.33 6.00
C LYS A 133 -6.02 -20.35 5.48
N ILE A 134 -6.41 -19.32 4.72
CA ILE A 134 -7.77 -19.14 4.19
C ILE A 134 -7.88 -19.66 2.76
N LYS A 135 -6.81 -19.55 1.95
CA LYS A 135 -6.81 -19.90 0.53
C LYS A 135 -6.98 -21.40 0.27
N GLU A 136 -6.81 -22.26 1.27
CA GLU A 136 -7.05 -23.70 1.14
C GLU A 136 -8.53 -23.97 0.86
N GLY A 137 -8.85 -24.13 -0.44
CA GLY A 137 -10.20 -24.48 -0.93
C GLY A 137 -11.03 -23.35 -1.54
N ALA A 138 -10.57 -22.11 -1.54
CA ALA A 138 -11.27 -21.00 -2.19
C ALA A 138 -10.49 -20.49 -3.42
N ASN A 139 -11.11 -20.53 -4.59
CA ASN A 139 -10.54 -19.94 -5.82
C ASN A 139 -10.79 -18.44 -5.89
N VAL A 140 -10.45 -17.74 -4.81
CA VAL A 140 -10.65 -16.29 -4.62
C VAL A 140 -9.32 -15.58 -4.89
N PRO A 141 -9.29 -14.46 -5.60
CA PRO A 141 -8.09 -13.64 -5.74
C PRO A 141 -7.54 -13.21 -4.38
N VAL A 142 -6.19 -13.18 -4.24
CA VAL A 142 -5.53 -12.87 -2.96
C VAL A 142 -5.94 -11.48 -2.44
N TYR A 143 -6.05 -10.49 -3.30
CA TYR A 143 -6.43 -9.13 -2.88
C TYR A 143 -7.87 -9.04 -2.31
N VAL A 144 -8.78 -9.94 -2.70
CA VAL A 144 -10.12 -10.05 -2.08
C VAL A 144 -10.00 -10.59 -0.66
N LEU A 145 -9.14 -11.61 -0.45
CA LEU A 145 -8.84 -12.12 0.89
C LEU A 145 -8.20 -11.06 1.78
N GLU A 146 -7.25 -10.32 1.23
CA GLU A 146 -6.54 -9.26 1.94
C GLU A 146 -7.46 -8.12 2.38
N PHE A 147 -8.43 -7.75 1.55
CA PHE A 147 -9.45 -6.79 1.92
C PHE A 147 -10.27 -7.24 3.13
N LEU A 148 -10.74 -8.49 3.12
CA LEU A 148 -11.50 -9.05 4.23
C LEU A 148 -10.63 -9.20 5.49
N LEU A 149 -9.38 -9.68 5.35
CA LEU A 149 -8.45 -9.77 6.46
C LEU A 149 -8.13 -8.41 7.07
N GLY A 150 -7.98 -7.38 6.25
CA GLY A 150 -7.78 -6.01 6.71
C GLY A 150 -8.95 -5.49 7.56
N GLN A 151 -10.17 -5.94 7.27
CA GLN A 151 -11.37 -5.54 8.04
C GLN A 151 -11.52 -6.32 9.36
N TYR A 152 -11.20 -7.61 9.38
CA TYR A 152 -11.53 -8.49 10.52
C TYR A 152 -10.31 -8.96 11.32
N CYS A 153 -9.10 -8.81 10.80
CA CYS A 153 -7.86 -9.32 11.41
C CYS A 153 -6.78 -8.22 11.59
N SER A 154 -7.17 -6.98 11.81
CA SER A 154 -6.25 -5.84 11.99
C SER A 154 -5.65 -5.73 13.39
N SER A 155 -6.06 -6.58 14.35
CA SER A 155 -5.55 -6.63 15.72
C SER A 155 -4.28 -7.48 15.84
N ASP A 156 -3.48 -7.23 16.88
CA ASP A 156 -2.36 -8.09 17.27
C ASP A 156 -2.78 -9.16 18.29
N ASP A 157 -4.00 -9.10 18.82
CA ASP A 157 -4.52 -10.07 19.79
C ASP A 157 -4.85 -11.41 19.09
N PRO A 158 -4.20 -12.52 19.48
CA PRO A 158 -4.42 -13.82 18.86
C PRO A 158 -5.88 -14.28 18.88
N ALA A 159 -6.64 -13.97 19.94
CA ALA A 159 -8.04 -14.37 20.05
C ALA A 159 -8.94 -13.59 19.06
N ILE A 160 -8.68 -12.30 18.89
CA ILE A 160 -9.37 -11.46 17.89
C ILE A 160 -9.02 -11.93 16.48
N ILE A 161 -7.75 -12.26 16.22
CA ILE A 161 -7.30 -12.77 14.91
C ILE A 161 -7.99 -14.10 14.59
N GLU A 162 -8.05 -15.04 15.54
CA GLU A 162 -8.69 -16.35 15.34
C GLU A 162 -10.17 -16.18 14.99
N THR A 163 -10.91 -15.39 15.77
CA THR A 163 -12.32 -15.05 15.50
C THR A 163 -12.49 -14.35 14.16
N GLY A 164 -11.57 -13.44 13.81
CA GLY A 164 -11.55 -12.74 12.52
C GLY A 164 -11.36 -13.71 11.35
N VAL A 165 -10.42 -14.64 11.45
CA VAL A 165 -10.18 -15.68 10.42
C VAL A 165 -11.40 -16.57 10.22
N GLU A 166 -12.07 -17.01 11.30
CA GLU A 166 -13.30 -17.76 11.21
C GLU A 166 -14.42 -16.98 10.55
N THR A 167 -14.54 -15.69 10.89
CA THR A 167 -15.51 -14.77 10.26
C THR A 167 -15.25 -14.64 8.76
N VAL A 168 -14.00 -14.43 8.35
CA VAL A 168 -13.63 -14.34 6.92
C VAL A 168 -13.94 -15.66 6.19
N LYS A 169 -13.60 -16.81 6.78
CA LYS A 169 -13.93 -18.13 6.21
C LYS A 169 -15.44 -18.28 6.03
N LYS A 170 -16.23 -17.87 7.00
CA LYS A 170 -17.68 -17.90 6.93
C LYS A 170 -18.22 -16.97 5.85
N ILE A 171 -17.75 -15.72 5.78
CA ILE A 171 -18.14 -14.77 4.73
C ILE A 171 -17.87 -15.35 3.34
N LEU A 172 -16.71 -15.96 3.13
CA LEU A 172 -16.37 -16.57 1.85
C LEU A 172 -17.23 -17.81 1.54
N SER A 173 -17.46 -18.66 2.54
CA SER A 173 -18.31 -19.85 2.38
C SER A 173 -19.74 -19.48 2.00
N ASP A 174 -20.29 -18.44 2.63
CA ASP A 174 -21.69 -18.07 2.50
C ASP A 174 -21.97 -17.16 1.30
N ASN A 175 -21.01 -16.32 0.92
CA ASN A 175 -21.24 -15.23 -0.03
C ASN A 175 -20.40 -15.32 -1.32
N PHE A 176 -19.26 -16.03 -1.32
CA PHE A 176 -18.46 -16.11 -2.53
C PHE A 176 -19.13 -16.99 -3.58
N VAL A 177 -19.40 -16.41 -4.74
CA VAL A 177 -20.05 -17.12 -5.85
C VAL A 177 -19.03 -17.99 -6.57
N ARG A 178 -19.26 -19.31 -6.54
CA ARG A 178 -18.55 -20.25 -7.41
C ARG A 178 -19.41 -20.50 -8.65
N PRO A 179 -18.82 -20.53 -9.85
CA PRO A 179 -19.58 -20.72 -11.08
C PRO A 179 -20.44 -21.99 -11.09
N ASP A 180 -19.98 -23.06 -10.45
CA ASP A 180 -20.69 -24.33 -10.30
C ASP A 180 -21.83 -24.28 -9.26
N GLU A 181 -21.83 -23.31 -8.34
CA GLU A 181 -22.87 -23.11 -7.32
C GLU A 181 -23.87 -21.99 -7.65
N ALA A 182 -23.74 -21.33 -8.81
CA ALA A 182 -24.58 -20.19 -9.19
C ALA A 182 -26.08 -20.47 -9.05
N GLN A 183 -26.56 -21.63 -9.51
CA GLN A 183 -27.97 -22.02 -9.40
C GLN A 183 -28.45 -22.21 -7.96
N LYS A 184 -27.58 -22.67 -7.07
CA LYS A 184 -27.86 -22.80 -5.64
C LYS A 184 -28.06 -21.41 -5.01
N ILE A 185 -27.20 -20.45 -5.35
CA ILE A 185 -27.28 -19.07 -4.85
C ILE A 185 -28.54 -18.39 -5.37
N LEU A 186 -28.89 -18.54 -6.64
CA LEU A 186 -30.15 -18.02 -7.20
C LEU A 186 -31.37 -18.61 -6.51
N SER A 187 -31.33 -19.90 -6.17
CA SER A 187 -32.41 -20.55 -5.42
C SER A 187 -32.52 -19.99 -4.00
N LEU A 188 -31.39 -19.80 -3.30
CA LEU A 188 -31.36 -19.17 -1.97
C LEU A 188 -31.89 -17.73 -2.02
N LEU A 189 -31.49 -16.96 -3.03
CA LEU A 189 -31.98 -15.60 -3.24
C LEU A 189 -33.51 -15.57 -3.40
N LYS A 190 -34.05 -16.48 -4.19
CA LYS A 190 -35.51 -16.63 -4.37
C LYS A 190 -36.22 -17.03 -3.08
N MET A 191 -35.65 -17.98 -2.32
CA MET A 191 -36.27 -18.47 -1.09
C MET A 191 -36.24 -17.47 0.05
N ASN A 192 -35.14 -16.75 0.20
CA ASN A 192 -34.92 -15.83 1.32
C ASN A 192 -35.33 -14.39 0.99
N GLY A 193 -35.66 -14.08 -0.27
CA GLY A 193 -35.97 -12.73 -0.74
C GLY A 193 -34.74 -11.79 -0.88
N SER A 194 -33.66 -12.08 -0.18
CA SER A 194 -32.41 -11.32 -0.28
C SER A 194 -31.19 -12.22 0.00
N HIS A 195 -30.06 -11.89 -0.61
CA HIS A 195 -28.79 -12.57 -0.37
C HIS A 195 -27.61 -11.64 -0.68
N THR A 196 -26.54 -11.76 0.09
CA THR A 196 -25.29 -11.02 -0.18
C THR A 196 -24.34 -11.94 -0.93
N ILE A 197 -23.71 -11.42 -1.99
CA ILE A 197 -22.75 -12.19 -2.81
C ILE A 197 -21.41 -11.45 -2.90
N ILE A 198 -20.36 -12.20 -3.17
CA ILE A 198 -19.04 -11.69 -3.58
C ILE A 198 -18.80 -12.20 -5.00
N ASP A 199 -18.81 -11.26 -5.97
CA ASP A 199 -18.62 -11.58 -7.39
C ASP A 199 -17.92 -10.44 -8.12
N MET A 200 -17.39 -10.71 -9.29
CA MET A 200 -16.88 -9.67 -10.19
C MET A 200 -18.03 -9.06 -10.98
N VAL A 201 -18.18 -7.75 -10.85
CA VAL A 201 -19.26 -6.97 -11.46
C VAL A 201 -18.69 -6.13 -12.60
N THR A 202 -19.28 -6.26 -13.78
CA THR A 202 -19.08 -5.35 -14.92
C THR A 202 -20.35 -4.60 -15.23
N VAL A 203 -20.23 -3.39 -15.74
CA VAL A 203 -21.38 -2.53 -16.07
C VAL A 203 -21.27 -2.03 -17.51
N HIS A 204 -22.37 -1.96 -18.20
CA HIS A 204 -22.45 -1.34 -19.52
C HIS A 204 -23.70 -0.45 -19.63
N LEU A 205 -23.65 0.56 -20.49
CA LEU A 205 -24.79 1.44 -20.78
C LEU A 205 -25.65 0.84 -21.88
N ASP A 206 -26.92 0.57 -21.61
CA ASP A 206 -27.93 0.32 -22.64
C ASP A 206 -28.44 1.67 -23.18
N MET A 207 -27.87 2.14 -24.30
CA MET A 207 -28.24 3.41 -24.91
C MET A 207 -29.70 3.47 -25.42
N ARG A 208 -30.41 2.36 -25.54
CA ARG A 208 -31.83 2.34 -25.96
C ARG A 208 -32.76 2.63 -24.83
N LYS A 209 -32.38 2.19 -23.64
CA LYS A 209 -33.17 2.35 -22.43
C LYS A 209 -32.67 3.48 -21.55
N ASP A 210 -31.48 4.02 -21.86
CA ASP A 210 -30.76 5.04 -21.08
C ASP A 210 -30.56 4.61 -19.62
N VAL A 211 -30.11 3.35 -19.43
CA VAL A 211 -29.86 2.77 -18.10
C VAL A 211 -28.56 2.00 -18.10
N TYR A 212 -27.87 2.01 -16.95
CA TYR A 212 -26.74 1.13 -16.71
C TYR A 212 -27.20 -0.27 -16.30
N LEU A 213 -26.55 -1.28 -16.87
CA LEU A 213 -26.85 -2.68 -16.63
C LEU A 213 -25.59 -3.39 -16.12
N ALA A 214 -25.73 -4.10 -15.01
CA ALA A 214 -24.69 -4.90 -14.40
C ALA A 214 -24.72 -6.36 -14.88
N GLU A 215 -23.54 -6.94 -15.02
CA GLU A 215 -23.31 -8.37 -15.27
C GLU A 215 -22.45 -8.93 -14.14
N PHE A 216 -22.85 -10.11 -13.62
CA PHE A 216 -22.13 -10.84 -12.59
C PHE A 216 -21.40 -12.03 -13.20
N SER A 217 -20.07 -12.05 -13.11
CA SER A 217 -19.24 -13.00 -13.86
C SER A 217 -19.42 -14.45 -13.42
N ASN A 218 -19.44 -14.71 -12.11
CA ASN A 218 -19.54 -16.07 -11.58
C ASN A 218 -21.00 -16.50 -11.41
N LEU A 219 -21.88 -15.59 -11.00
CA LEU A 219 -23.32 -15.86 -10.90
C LEU A 219 -23.97 -16.10 -12.28
N GLY A 220 -23.33 -15.57 -13.35
CA GLY A 220 -23.77 -15.74 -14.72
C GLY A 220 -25.06 -14.99 -15.06
N VAL A 221 -25.44 -13.99 -14.25
CA VAL A 221 -26.64 -13.16 -14.47
C VAL A 221 -26.21 -11.85 -15.13
N LYS A 222 -26.99 -11.42 -16.13
CA LYS A 222 -26.73 -10.23 -16.94
C LYS A 222 -27.94 -9.29 -16.95
N ASP A 223 -27.68 -8.09 -17.42
CA ASP A 223 -28.70 -7.06 -17.67
C ASP A 223 -29.52 -6.68 -16.41
N ILE A 224 -28.86 -6.64 -15.26
CA ILE A 224 -29.48 -6.18 -14.01
C ILE A 224 -29.31 -4.67 -13.90
N PRO A 225 -30.41 -3.89 -13.78
CA PRO A 225 -30.32 -2.45 -13.59
C PRO A 225 -29.51 -2.09 -12.35
N ILE A 226 -28.61 -1.11 -12.50
CA ILE A 226 -27.79 -0.56 -11.44
C ILE A 226 -27.92 0.96 -11.44
N GLU A 227 -27.89 1.58 -10.25
CA GLU A 227 -27.98 3.02 -10.11
C GLU A 227 -26.78 3.74 -10.74
N ASP A 228 -27.01 4.87 -11.37
CA ASP A 228 -26.03 5.68 -12.11
C ASP A 228 -24.87 6.16 -11.23
N GLU A 229 -25.09 6.28 -9.93
CA GLU A 229 -24.09 6.69 -8.94
C GLU A 229 -22.87 5.74 -8.94
N TYR A 230 -23.10 4.43 -9.07
CA TYR A 230 -22.02 3.44 -9.01
C TYR A 230 -21.04 3.54 -10.17
N PRO A 231 -21.43 3.53 -11.45
CA PRO A 231 -20.48 3.68 -12.54
C PRO A 231 -19.85 5.09 -12.63
N GLN A 232 -20.51 6.13 -12.11
CA GLN A 232 -19.92 7.47 -12.00
C GLN A 232 -18.85 7.55 -10.94
N LYS A 233 -19.00 6.83 -9.84
CA LYS A 233 -18.05 6.79 -8.73
C LYS A 233 -16.90 5.78 -8.98
N TYR A 234 -17.18 4.72 -9.70
CA TYR A 234 -16.28 3.61 -9.94
C TYR A 234 -16.22 3.30 -11.44
N ASP A 235 -15.47 4.10 -12.18
CA ASP A 235 -15.30 4.02 -13.64
C ASP A 235 -14.80 2.65 -14.12
N ARG A 236 -14.06 1.93 -13.28
CA ARG A 236 -13.62 0.56 -13.54
C ARG A 236 -14.76 -0.45 -13.71
N LEU A 237 -15.95 -0.19 -13.19
CA LEU A 237 -17.13 -1.00 -13.48
C LEU A 237 -17.44 -1.05 -14.98
N LEU A 238 -17.11 0.06 -15.69
CA LEU A 238 -17.26 0.18 -17.16
C LEU A 238 -16.09 -0.42 -17.93
N CYS A 239 -14.94 -0.65 -17.26
CA CYS A 239 -13.68 -1.04 -17.90
C CYS A 239 -13.10 -2.29 -17.22
N GLY A 240 -13.57 -3.48 -17.60
CA GLY A 240 -12.99 -4.75 -17.13
C GLY A 240 -13.60 -5.33 -15.85
N GLY A 241 -14.35 -4.53 -15.07
CA GLY A 241 -15.06 -4.98 -13.88
C GLY A 241 -14.28 -4.87 -12.58
N ILE A 242 -14.99 -5.00 -11.47
CA ILE A 242 -14.48 -4.93 -10.10
C ILE A 242 -15.08 -6.05 -9.26
N TRP A 243 -14.28 -6.67 -8.39
CA TRP A 243 -14.80 -7.53 -7.34
C TRP A 243 -15.57 -6.71 -6.31
N CYS A 244 -16.81 -7.10 -6.04
CA CYS A 244 -17.72 -6.39 -5.15
C CYS A 244 -18.39 -7.34 -4.16
N ILE A 245 -18.69 -6.80 -2.99
CA ILE A 245 -19.72 -7.35 -2.11
C ILE A 245 -21.04 -6.71 -2.55
N VAL A 246 -21.99 -7.51 -3.00
CA VAL A 246 -23.26 -7.02 -3.55
C VAL A 246 -24.42 -7.62 -2.77
N GLN A 247 -25.29 -6.76 -2.30
CA GLN A 247 -26.56 -7.17 -1.71
C GLN A 247 -27.65 -7.19 -2.78
N LEU A 248 -28.19 -8.37 -3.02
CA LEU A 248 -29.25 -8.61 -3.99
C LEU A 248 -30.59 -8.85 -3.29
N SER A 249 -31.69 -8.47 -3.95
CA SER A 249 -33.04 -8.88 -3.59
C SER A 249 -33.74 -9.55 -4.78
N TYR A 250 -34.75 -10.38 -4.45
CA TYR A 250 -35.55 -11.09 -5.44
C TYR A 250 -37.00 -10.53 -5.44
N GLU A 251 -37.35 -9.90 -6.53
CA GLU A 251 -38.69 -9.32 -6.74
C GLU A 251 -39.28 -9.79 -8.08
N PHE A 252 -40.14 -10.80 -8.01
CA PHE A 252 -40.82 -11.27 -9.21
C PHE A 252 -42.12 -10.51 -9.43
N ILE A 253 -42.21 -9.79 -10.54
CA ILE A 253 -43.40 -9.03 -10.94
C ILE A 253 -44.11 -9.80 -12.05
N GLU A 254 -45.32 -10.32 -11.78
CA GLU A 254 -46.06 -11.14 -12.75
C GLU A 254 -46.43 -10.38 -14.04
N GLU A 255 -46.59 -9.06 -13.94
CA GLU A 255 -46.96 -8.19 -15.06
C GLU A 255 -45.75 -7.88 -15.98
N ASP A 256 -44.54 -7.94 -15.46
CA ASP A 256 -43.29 -7.69 -16.21
C ASP A 256 -42.38 -8.92 -16.27
N LYS A 257 -42.79 -9.91 -17.04
CA LYS A 257 -42.02 -11.15 -17.25
C LYS A 257 -40.73 -10.96 -18.06
N LYS A 258 -40.49 -9.75 -18.60
CA LYS A 258 -39.27 -9.46 -19.39
C LYS A 258 -38.11 -8.96 -18.55
N SER A 259 -38.38 -8.37 -17.39
CA SER A 259 -37.37 -7.89 -16.47
C SER A 259 -36.82 -9.03 -15.61
N ALA A 260 -35.53 -9.05 -15.37
CA ALA A 260 -34.93 -9.97 -14.42
C ALA A 260 -35.50 -9.72 -13.00
N PRO A 261 -35.88 -10.77 -12.26
CA PRO A 261 -36.47 -10.62 -10.92
C PRO A 261 -35.45 -10.27 -9.83
N ILE A 262 -34.23 -9.86 -10.22
CA ILE A 262 -33.14 -9.54 -9.32
C ILE A 262 -32.94 -8.03 -9.30
N ARG A 263 -32.77 -7.48 -8.10
CA ARG A 263 -32.44 -6.07 -7.86
C ARG A 263 -31.14 -5.95 -7.09
N ILE A 264 -30.35 -4.94 -7.42
CA ILE A 264 -29.15 -4.57 -6.69
C ILE A 264 -29.55 -3.54 -5.63
N ASN A 265 -29.40 -3.89 -4.34
CA ASN A 265 -29.69 -2.99 -3.24
C ASN A 265 -28.46 -2.18 -2.82
N ARG A 266 -27.26 -2.81 -2.88
CA ARG A 266 -26.02 -2.17 -2.50
C ARG A 266 -24.84 -2.82 -3.19
N VAL A 267 -23.89 -2.00 -3.65
CA VAL A 267 -22.59 -2.44 -4.17
C VAL A 267 -21.47 -1.85 -3.32
N THR A 268 -20.61 -2.70 -2.81
CA THR A 268 -19.42 -2.30 -2.06
C THR A 268 -18.18 -2.88 -2.78
N PRO A 269 -17.42 -2.05 -3.49
CA PRO A 269 -16.19 -2.51 -4.13
C PRO A 269 -15.17 -3.03 -3.13
N ILE A 270 -14.50 -4.12 -3.48
CA ILE A 270 -13.42 -4.73 -2.67
C ILE A 270 -12.07 -4.07 -2.97
N GLN A 271 -12.03 -3.17 -3.91
CA GLN A 271 -10.84 -2.42 -4.27
C GLN A 271 -10.92 -1.01 -3.71
N MET A 272 -9.78 -0.45 -3.32
CA MET A 272 -9.73 0.97 -2.95
C MET A 272 -9.92 1.81 -4.21
N PRO A 273 -10.97 2.62 -4.30
CA PRO A 273 -11.27 3.41 -5.49
C PRO A 273 -10.28 4.56 -5.69
N HIS A 274 -9.56 4.92 -4.65
CA HIS A 274 -8.61 6.04 -4.66
C HIS A 274 -7.41 5.71 -3.77
N VAL A 275 -6.22 5.93 -4.31
CA VAL A 275 -4.95 5.82 -3.58
C VAL A 275 -4.42 7.23 -3.36
N ASP A 276 -4.26 7.63 -2.11
CA ASP A 276 -3.58 8.88 -1.77
C ASP A 276 -2.06 8.68 -1.90
N LEU A 277 -1.52 9.12 -3.04
CA LEU A 277 -0.09 9.03 -3.32
C LEU A 277 0.75 9.94 -2.42
N ASP A 278 0.20 11.05 -1.95
CA ASP A 278 0.93 11.98 -1.09
C ASP A 278 1.08 11.41 0.31
N GLU A 279 0.08 10.71 0.83
CA GLU A 279 0.19 9.95 2.08
C GLU A 279 1.29 8.87 1.98
N ILE A 280 1.32 8.10 0.87
CA ILE A 280 2.36 7.08 0.65
C ILE A 280 3.75 7.73 0.54
N ARG A 281 3.88 8.86 -0.16
CA ARG A 281 5.14 9.60 -0.28
C ARG A 281 5.62 10.14 1.06
N GLN A 282 4.71 10.66 1.88
CA GLN A 282 5.07 11.12 3.23
C GLN A 282 5.48 9.93 4.12
N GLY A 283 4.67 8.86 4.13
CA GLY A 283 4.99 7.65 4.88
C GLY A 283 6.33 7.02 4.47
N ARG A 284 6.68 7.07 3.18
CA ARG A 284 7.98 6.59 2.67
C ARG A 284 9.18 7.20 3.38
N LYS A 285 9.09 8.45 3.80
CA LYS A 285 10.19 9.18 4.44
C LYS A 285 10.58 8.59 5.80
N ALA A 286 9.67 7.90 6.47
CA ALA A 286 9.91 7.25 7.75
C ALA A 286 10.72 5.94 7.66
N PHE A 287 11.17 5.53 6.47
CA PHE A 287 11.87 4.27 6.25
C PHE A 287 13.13 4.46 5.42
N SER A 288 14.18 3.72 5.75
CA SER A 288 15.39 3.64 4.92
C SER A 288 15.08 3.03 3.55
N LYS A 289 16.03 3.09 2.62
CA LYS A 289 15.87 2.50 1.30
C LYS A 289 15.71 0.97 1.38
N GLU A 290 16.46 0.34 2.25
CA GLU A 290 16.45 -1.11 2.49
C GLU A 290 15.15 -1.55 3.17
N GLU A 291 14.71 -0.84 4.18
CA GLU A 291 13.42 -1.10 4.85
C GLU A 291 12.25 -0.95 3.89
N TRP A 292 12.28 0.08 3.03
CA TRP A 292 11.24 0.31 2.03
C TRP A 292 11.21 -0.77 0.96
N LEU A 293 12.38 -1.21 0.48
CA LEU A 293 12.50 -2.35 -0.44
C LEU A 293 11.89 -3.61 0.18
N GLY A 294 12.23 -3.89 1.44
CA GLY A 294 11.66 -5.00 2.19
C GLY A 294 10.14 -4.88 2.33
N LEU A 295 9.61 -3.69 2.62
CA LEU A 295 8.17 -3.44 2.74
C LEU A 295 7.43 -3.72 1.42
N MET A 296 7.98 -3.26 0.29
CA MET A 296 7.40 -3.52 -1.03
C MET A 296 7.38 -5.01 -1.36
N LEU A 297 8.46 -5.74 -1.06
CA LEU A 297 8.54 -7.18 -1.28
C LEU A 297 7.55 -7.94 -0.38
N ARG A 298 7.43 -7.58 0.89
CA ARG A 298 6.44 -8.17 1.82
C ARG A 298 5.01 -7.89 1.34
N SER A 299 4.73 -6.69 0.81
CA SER A 299 3.44 -6.36 0.21
C SER A 299 3.11 -7.26 -0.98
N ALA A 300 4.11 -7.73 -1.72
CA ALA A 300 3.99 -8.70 -2.78
C ALA A 300 3.99 -10.17 -2.31
N GLY A 301 4.10 -10.40 -0.98
CA GLY A 301 4.07 -11.75 -0.39
C GLY A 301 5.42 -12.47 -0.34
N TYR A 302 6.53 -11.76 -0.57
CA TYR A 302 7.88 -12.29 -0.43
C TYR A 302 8.43 -12.05 0.98
N GLU A 303 9.39 -12.89 1.40
CA GLU A 303 10.14 -12.74 2.65
C GLU A 303 11.55 -12.22 2.33
N PRO A 304 11.82 -10.92 2.54
CA PRO A 304 13.09 -10.30 2.13
C PRO A 304 14.33 -10.90 2.80
N GLU A 305 14.19 -11.35 4.06
CA GLU A 305 15.31 -11.91 4.83
C GLU A 305 15.83 -13.23 4.25
N SER A 306 14.99 -13.94 3.49
CA SER A 306 15.40 -15.18 2.81
C SER A 306 16.09 -14.95 1.47
N LEU A 307 16.17 -13.68 1.03
CA LEU A 307 16.64 -13.30 -0.30
C LEU A 307 17.94 -12.50 -0.23
N THR A 308 18.85 -12.74 -1.16
CA THR A 308 20.00 -11.86 -1.36
C THR A 308 19.54 -10.49 -1.88
N TYR A 309 20.34 -9.45 -1.64
CA TYR A 309 20.05 -8.09 -2.10
C TYR A 309 19.77 -8.02 -3.62
N ARG A 310 20.50 -8.81 -4.43
CA ARG A 310 20.26 -8.89 -5.87
C ARG A 310 18.91 -9.52 -6.21
N GLU A 311 18.52 -10.59 -5.52
CA GLU A 311 17.22 -11.24 -5.72
C GLU A 311 16.08 -10.32 -5.36
N GLN A 312 16.22 -9.55 -4.28
CA GLN A 312 15.23 -8.54 -3.88
C GLN A 312 14.96 -7.54 -5.01
N TRP A 313 16.01 -7.00 -5.64
CA TRP A 313 15.88 -6.07 -6.76
C TRP A 313 15.31 -6.74 -8.02
N LEU A 314 15.68 -7.98 -8.33
CA LEU A 314 15.11 -8.72 -9.45
C LEU A 314 13.63 -8.97 -9.27
N LEU A 315 13.19 -9.30 -8.05
CA LEU A 315 11.77 -9.47 -7.76
C LEU A 315 11.00 -8.15 -7.82
N LEU A 316 11.59 -7.05 -7.35
CA LEU A 316 10.99 -5.73 -7.49
C LEU A 316 10.81 -5.34 -8.96
N THR A 317 11.76 -5.70 -9.84
CA THR A 317 11.69 -5.42 -11.28
C THR A 317 10.46 -6.03 -11.94
N ARG A 318 9.96 -7.19 -11.45
CA ARG A 318 8.71 -7.81 -11.92
C ARG A 318 7.48 -6.94 -11.72
N MET A 319 7.51 -6.03 -10.74
CA MET A 319 6.39 -5.15 -10.42
C MET A 319 6.36 -3.88 -11.27
N ILE A 320 7.44 -3.56 -12.01
CA ILE A 320 7.52 -2.34 -12.83
C ILE A 320 6.40 -2.26 -13.86
N PRO A 321 6.04 -3.34 -14.60
CA PRO A 321 4.94 -3.28 -15.57
C PRO A 321 3.57 -2.93 -14.97
N LEU A 322 3.40 -3.07 -13.65
CA LEU A 322 2.16 -2.72 -12.95
C LEU A 322 2.03 -1.22 -12.65
N VAL A 323 3.13 -0.46 -12.73
CA VAL A 323 3.20 0.95 -12.31
C VAL A 323 3.75 1.89 -13.38
N GLU A 324 4.48 1.38 -14.37
CA GLU A 324 5.07 2.18 -15.45
C GLU A 324 4.31 2.01 -16.76
N ASN A 325 3.95 3.14 -17.39
CA ASN A 325 3.27 3.15 -18.66
C ASN A 325 4.20 2.65 -19.79
N ASN A 326 3.66 1.82 -20.67
CA ASN A 326 4.36 1.29 -21.85
C ASN A 326 5.66 0.53 -21.53
N PHE A 327 5.78 -0.02 -20.33
CA PHE A 327 6.91 -0.84 -19.94
C PHE A 327 6.67 -2.31 -20.30
N ASN A 328 7.51 -2.86 -21.15
CA ASN A 328 7.45 -4.26 -21.55
C ASN A 328 8.57 -5.05 -20.89
N LEU A 329 8.21 -6.13 -20.20
CA LEU A 329 9.15 -7.02 -19.53
C LEU A 329 9.02 -8.44 -20.10
N CYS A 330 10.14 -9.04 -20.46
CA CYS A 330 10.22 -10.46 -20.78
C CYS A 330 11.09 -11.15 -19.72
N GLU A 331 10.51 -12.09 -18.99
CA GLU A 331 11.20 -12.86 -17.97
C GLU A 331 11.37 -14.31 -18.38
N LEU A 332 12.62 -14.74 -18.56
CA LEU A 332 12.99 -16.12 -18.85
C LEU A 332 13.50 -16.78 -17.57
N GLY A 333 13.08 -17.99 -17.32
CA GLY A 333 13.55 -18.73 -16.14
C GLY A 333 12.76 -20.01 -15.87
N PRO A 334 13.20 -20.83 -14.90
CA PRO A 334 12.59 -22.12 -14.61
C PRO A 334 11.14 -21.98 -14.15
N ARG A 335 10.40 -23.06 -14.24
CA ARG A 335 9.01 -23.14 -13.75
C ARG A 335 8.98 -22.96 -12.22
N SER A 336 7.82 -22.61 -11.69
CA SER A 336 7.56 -22.49 -10.24
C SER A 336 8.37 -21.43 -9.49
N THR A 337 8.89 -20.40 -10.18
CA THR A 337 9.59 -19.25 -9.55
C THR A 337 8.67 -18.06 -9.26
N GLY A 338 7.34 -18.26 -9.30
CA GLY A 338 6.36 -17.21 -8.98
C GLY A 338 6.18 -16.12 -10.03
N LYS A 339 6.68 -16.30 -11.28
CA LYS A 339 6.56 -15.28 -12.35
C LYS A 339 5.12 -14.85 -12.59
N SER A 340 4.25 -15.82 -12.86
CA SER A 340 2.83 -15.58 -13.17
C SER A 340 2.00 -15.15 -11.97
N HIS A 341 2.46 -15.48 -10.75
CA HIS A 341 1.76 -15.18 -9.49
C HIS A 341 1.52 -13.67 -9.29
N ILE A 342 2.52 -12.84 -9.59
CA ILE A 342 2.44 -11.39 -9.44
C ILE A 342 1.29 -10.83 -10.28
N TYR A 343 1.22 -11.22 -11.55
CA TYR A 343 0.22 -10.69 -12.48
C TYR A 343 -1.19 -11.26 -12.27
N LYS A 344 -1.29 -12.41 -11.61
CA LYS A 344 -2.57 -13.07 -11.32
C LYS A 344 -3.18 -12.66 -9.98
N GLU A 345 -2.35 -12.47 -8.96
CA GLU A 345 -2.80 -12.47 -7.57
C GLU A 345 -2.62 -11.13 -6.85
N ILE A 346 -1.66 -10.29 -7.29
CA ILE A 346 -1.29 -9.09 -6.53
C ILE A 346 -2.07 -7.86 -6.97
N SER A 347 -2.26 -7.69 -8.29
CA SER A 347 -2.93 -6.52 -8.81
C SER A 347 -4.29 -6.87 -9.41
N PRO A 348 -5.35 -6.15 -9.02
CA PRO A 348 -6.66 -6.26 -9.68
C PRO A 348 -6.66 -5.66 -11.09
N ASN A 349 -5.61 -4.93 -11.46
CA ASN A 349 -5.48 -4.19 -12.71
C ASN A 349 -4.67 -4.94 -13.79
N SER A 350 -4.28 -6.17 -13.50
CA SER A 350 -3.54 -7.03 -14.42
C SER A 350 -4.34 -8.28 -14.79
N ILE A 351 -4.15 -8.74 -16.01
CA ILE A 351 -4.70 -10.01 -16.49
C ILE A 351 -3.59 -10.93 -16.97
N LEU A 352 -3.68 -12.20 -16.59
CA LEU A 352 -2.78 -13.25 -17.07
C LEU A 352 -3.45 -14.05 -18.18
N VAL A 353 -2.88 -14.01 -19.36
CA VAL A 353 -3.29 -14.80 -20.52
C VAL A 353 -2.38 -16.03 -20.61
N SER A 354 -2.91 -17.24 -20.42
CA SER A 354 -2.13 -18.46 -20.50
C SER A 354 -2.19 -19.10 -21.89
N GLY A 355 -1.03 -19.59 -22.34
CA GLY A 355 -0.87 -20.51 -23.46
C GLY A 355 -1.37 -20.05 -24.82
N GLY A 356 -0.62 -19.31 -25.60
CA GLY A 356 -0.64 -19.21 -27.07
C GLY A 356 -1.99 -19.08 -27.84
N GLN A 357 -3.13 -19.05 -27.17
CA GLN A 357 -4.45 -19.17 -27.77
C GLN A 357 -5.23 -17.86 -27.83
N THR A 358 -4.56 -16.72 -27.81
CA THR A 358 -5.25 -15.43 -27.89
C THR A 358 -5.22 -14.93 -29.32
N THR A 359 -6.38 -14.60 -29.87
CA THR A 359 -6.50 -14.02 -31.21
C THR A 359 -6.21 -12.52 -31.17
N VAL A 360 -5.75 -11.95 -32.31
CA VAL A 360 -5.56 -10.50 -32.48
C VAL A 360 -6.84 -9.72 -32.14
N ALA A 361 -8.00 -10.26 -32.50
CA ALA A 361 -9.29 -9.66 -32.20
C ALA A 361 -9.60 -9.60 -30.70
N ASN A 362 -9.17 -10.60 -29.94
CA ASN A 362 -9.35 -10.62 -28.50
C ASN A 362 -8.35 -9.72 -27.76
N LEU A 363 -7.14 -9.57 -28.32
CA LEU A 363 -6.12 -8.69 -27.70
C LEU A 363 -6.38 -7.21 -27.96
N PHE A 364 -6.73 -6.83 -29.16
CA PHE A 364 -6.78 -5.42 -29.55
C PHE A 364 -8.20 -4.92 -29.80
N TYR A 365 -8.88 -5.41 -30.83
CA TYR A 365 -10.22 -4.97 -31.19
C TYR A 365 -10.99 -6.06 -31.96
N ASN A 366 -12.18 -6.38 -31.48
CA ASN A 366 -13.07 -7.32 -32.15
C ASN A 366 -14.01 -6.60 -33.10
N MET A 367 -13.71 -6.67 -34.40
CA MET A 367 -14.49 -6.01 -35.47
C MET A 367 -15.94 -6.53 -35.55
N GLY A 368 -16.17 -7.82 -35.26
CA GLY A 368 -17.51 -8.41 -35.33
C GLY A 368 -18.40 -7.97 -34.19
N ARG A 369 -17.83 -7.84 -32.97
CA ARG A 369 -18.55 -7.41 -31.76
C ARG A 369 -18.44 -5.92 -31.51
N LYS A 370 -17.55 -5.20 -32.22
CA LYS A 370 -17.21 -3.79 -32.02
C LYS A 370 -16.75 -3.50 -30.57
N THR A 371 -15.98 -4.40 -29.98
CA THR A 371 -15.48 -4.28 -28.62
C THR A 371 -13.97 -4.15 -28.57
N VAL A 372 -13.48 -3.32 -27.64
CA VAL A 372 -12.06 -3.19 -27.33
C VAL A 372 -11.55 -4.49 -26.71
N GLY A 373 -10.33 -4.89 -27.05
CA GLY A 373 -9.70 -6.09 -26.54
C GLY A 373 -8.93 -5.86 -25.24
N LEU A 374 -8.29 -6.92 -24.75
CA LEU A 374 -7.63 -6.96 -23.45
C LEU A 374 -6.62 -5.83 -23.21
N VAL A 375 -5.82 -5.49 -24.22
CA VAL A 375 -4.77 -4.45 -24.12
C VAL A 375 -5.36 -3.05 -23.90
N GLY A 376 -6.59 -2.82 -24.35
CA GLY A 376 -7.29 -1.55 -24.13
C GLY A 376 -8.15 -1.51 -22.86
N LEU A 377 -8.34 -2.66 -22.19
CA LEU A 377 -9.19 -2.78 -21.01
C LEU A 377 -8.38 -2.92 -19.70
N TRP A 378 -7.14 -3.42 -19.79
CA TRP A 378 -6.31 -3.73 -18.65
C TRP A 378 -5.03 -2.89 -18.63
N ASP A 379 -4.61 -2.45 -17.45
CA ASP A 379 -3.39 -1.66 -17.29
C ASP A 379 -2.14 -2.51 -17.55
N CYS A 380 -2.21 -3.80 -17.23
CA CYS A 380 -1.14 -4.75 -17.50
C CYS A 380 -1.70 -6.07 -18.07
N VAL A 381 -1.20 -6.50 -19.22
CA VAL A 381 -1.53 -7.79 -19.84
C VAL A 381 -0.28 -8.65 -19.83
N ALA A 382 -0.29 -9.71 -19.02
CA ALA A 382 0.79 -10.67 -18.93
C ALA A 382 0.49 -11.93 -19.73
N PHE A 383 1.49 -12.46 -20.42
CA PHE A 383 1.40 -13.71 -21.17
C PHE A 383 2.25 -14.78 -20.50
N ASP A 384 1.64 -15.94 -20.20
CA ASP A 384 2.34 -17.11 -19.67
C ASP A 384 2.47 -18.19 -20.73
N GLU A 385 3.60 -18.91 -20.71
CA GLU A 385 3.87 -20.03 -21.64
C GLU A 385 3.76 -19.67 -23.13
N VAL A 386 4.41 -18.57 -23.55
CA VAL A 386 4.42 -18.07 -24.94
C VAL A 386 5.31 -18.92 -25.88
N ALA A 387 5.89 -20.01 -25.39
CA ALA A 387 6.74 -20.87 -26.20
C ALA A 387 5.90 -21.69 -27.18
N GLY A 388 5.90 -21.25 -28.44
CA GLY A 388 5.23 -21.95 -29.53
C GLY A 388 4.39 -21.06 -30.45
N ILE A 389 4.57 -19.73 -30.37
CA ILE A 389 4.04 -18.79 -31.36
C ILE A 389 5.04 -18.62 -32.49
#